data_42d765c22940ee18dc9463be79822c32
#
_entry.id   42d765c22940ee18dc9463be79822c32
#
_cell.length_a   1.000
_cell.length_b   1.000
_cell.length_c   1.000
_cell.angle_alpha   90.00
_cell.angle_beta   90.00
_cell.angle_gamma   90.00
#
_symmetry.space_group_name_H-M   'P 1'
#
loop_
_entity.id
_entity.type
_entity.pdbx_description
1 polymer ?
#
loop_
_entity_poly.entity_id
_entity_poly.type
_entity_poly.pdbx_seq_one_letter_code
_entity_poly.pdbx_strand_id
1 'polypeptide(L)'
;MTIDFQTEPVRYRHWSLDIEGKVARLILDVSEDGGQFEGYQLKLNSYDLSVDIELYDALQRLRFEQPQVRVVRLESGKERVFCAGANIRMLASASHSHKVNFCKFTNETRNAIEDASRCSGLKFITVIDGSCAGGGYEMALATDHIILIDDGFSSVALPEIPLLAVLPGTGGLTRITDKRKVRRDLADVFATLEEGVKGPRALQWGLVDESVPASDLAQVLERCTAELADYSNTSGELTGITLAPIQRAISEDRVEYSSVCVAIDRPSGVARLMVSGPLESPPMDMPGLVQDGSDNWLLRCARELDDALLHLRFNEPEIGVVAFETEGDPVCLLEHDAFLAEHSEHWLTREIILNWKRVFKRIDLTSRSLVALVAPGSCFAGLLVEILLACDRSYMLAGRLDGDDRPPPTICITESNLGLYPMSNDLTRLQTRFLGQPQAIATIREQIAQQLEAEACQHLGLVTFALDDLDFEDEVRLFLEERAAFSPDAMVGMESNLRFPGPETMETKIFGRLSAWQNWIFQRPNAAGERGALRRYGSGQKGEFNNERI
;
A
#
# COMPACT_ATOMS: atom_id res chain seq x y z
N MET A 1 19.08 2.17 12.85
CA MET A 1 17.90 1.78 13.69
C MET A 1 16.88 1.16 12.77
N THR A 2 16.45 -0.07 13.05
CA THR A 2 15.45 -0.78 12.24
C THR A 2 14.05 -0.23 12.56
N ILE A 3 13.27 0.09 11.56
CA ILE A 3 11.89 0.52 11.70
C ILE A 3 11.00 -0.72 11.80
N ASP A 4 10.20 -0.78 12.87
CA ASP A 4 9.24 -1.85 13.13
C ASP A 4 7.82 -1.32 12.90
N PHE A 5 7.06 -2.02 12.06
CA PHE A 5 5.67 -1.67 11.74
C PHE A 5 4.66 -2.38 12.65
N GLN A 6 5.12 -3.23 13.55
CA GLN A 6 4.24 -3.95 14.47
C GLN A 6 4.01 -3.14 15.74
N THR A 7 2.74 -2.92 16.03
CA THR A 7 2.28 -2.28 17.26
C THR A 7 0.92 -2.86 17.68
N GLU A 8 0.40 -2.39 18.80
CA GLU A 8 -0.91 -2.79 19.36
C GLU A 8 -1.45 -1.68 20.25
N PRO A 9 -2.76 -1.60 20.53
CA PRO A 9 -3.36 -0.47 21.24
C PRO A 9 -2.73 -0.14 22.60
N VAL A 10 -2.29 -1.15 23.35
CA VAL A 10 -1.61 -0.96 24.65
C VAL A 10 -0.24 -0.27 24.51
N ARG A 11 0.36 -0.28 23.32
CA ARG A 11 1.65 0.34 23.00
C ARG A 11 1.52 1.70 22.29
N TYR A 12 0.31 2.11 21.93
CA TYR A 12 0.10 3.40 21.25
C TYR A 12 0.54 4.56 22.14
N ARG A 13 1.20 5.52 21.53
CA ARG A 13 1.69 6.76 22.13
C ARG A 13 1.05 8.01 21.54
N HIS A 14 0.39 7.85 20.40
CA HIS A 14 -0.10 8.95 19.56
C HIS A 14 -1.60 8.88 19.32
N TRP A 15 -2.15 7.68 19.34
CA TRP A 15 -3.57 7.45 19.14
C TRP A 15 -4.19 6.72 20.32
N SER A 16 -5.44 7.04 20.62
CA SER A 16 -6.28 6.17 21.41
C SER A 16 -7.49 5.72 20.60
N LEU A 17 -7.92 4.48 20.84
CA LEU A 17 -9.04 3.85 20.16
C LEU A 17 -10.07 3.45 21.21
N ASP A 18 -11.20 4.19 21.24
CA ASP A 18 -12.33 3.92 22.13
C ASP A 18 -13.49 3.37 21.32
N ILE A 19 -14.10 2.27 21.75
CA ILE A 19 -15.23 1.62 21.07
C ILE A 19 -16.48 1.70 21.93
N GLU A 20 -17.54 2.27 21.37
CA GLU A 20 -18.86 2.35 22.00
C GLU A 20 -19.94 1.86 21.02
N GLY A 21 -20.32 0.59 21.18
CA GLY A 21 -21.29 -0.04 20.31
C GLY A 21 -20.88 -0.06 18.84
N LYS A 22 -21.57 0.71 18.01
CA LYS A 22 -21.29 0.83 16.56
C LYS A 22 -20.38 2.01 16.19
N VAL A 23 -19.89 2.74 17.19
CA VAL A 23 -19.04 3.92 16.98
C VAL A 23 -17.66 3.67 17.57
N ALA A 24 -16.64 3.98 16.81
CA ALA A 24 -15.28 4.06 17.27
C ALA A 24 -14.81 5.52 17.30
N ARG A 25 -14.02 5.88 18.31
CA ARG A 25 -13.34 7.17 18.38
C ARG A 25 -11.85 6.92 18.25
N LEU A 26 -11.24 7.48 17.22
CA LEU A 26 -9.80 7.57 17.04
C LEU A 26 -9.35 8.98 17.45
N ILE A 27 -8.70 9.10 18.58
CA ILE A 27 -8.30 10.38 19.17
C ILE A 27 -6.80 10.54 18.94
N LEU A 28 -6.43 11.57 18.19
CA LEU A 28 -5.04 11.97 17.93
C LEU A 28 -4.53 12.83 19.09
N ASP A 29 -3.69 12.25 19.94
CA ASP A 29 -3.00 12.93 21.03
C ASP A 29 -1.51 12.60 21.01
N VAL A 30 -0.80 13.24 20.08
CA VAL A 30 0.58 12.90 19.79
C VAL A 30 1.49 13.20 20.98
N SER A 31 2.23 12.18 21.43
CA SER A 31 3.32 12.34 22.40
C SER A 31 4.47 13.11 21.75
N GLU A 32 4.80 14.27 22.28
CA GLU A 32 5.82 15.16 21.69
C GLU A 32 7.20 14.51 21.60
N ASP A 33 7.56 13.68 22.57
CA ASP A 33 8.83 12.95 22.62
C ASP A 33 8.74 11.53 22.04
N GLY A 34 7.60 11.18 21.46
CA GLY A 34 7.31 9.85 20.90
C GLY A 34 7.76 9.64 19.45
N GLY A 35 8.58 10.53 18.87
CA GLY A 35 8.98 10.44 17.46
C GLY A 35 9.73 9.16 17.09
N GLN A 36 9.73 8.82 15.80
CA GLN A 36 10.41 7.63 15.24
C GLN A 36 11.93 7.70 15.46
N PHE A 37 12.51 8.90 15.42
CA PHE A 37 13.93 9.14 15.58
C PHE A 37 14.18 10.24 16.64
N GLU A 38 15.40 10.25 17.18
CA GLU A 38 15.86 11.31 18.06
C GLU A 38 16.11 12.62 17.29
N GLY A 39 16.14 13.75 18.00
CA GLY A 39 16.56 15.06 17.46
C GLY A 39 15.41 15.99 17.06
N TYR A 40 14.15 15.57 17.18
CA TYR A 40 12.99 16.46 17.00
C TYR A 40 11.85 16.09 17.97
N GLN A 41 10.90 17.00 18.12
CA GLN A 41 9.68 16.79 18.90
C GLN A 41 8.45 16.93 17.99
N LEU A 42 7.40 16.15 18.28
CA LEU A 42 6.14 16.15 17.55
C LEU A 42 5.13 17.13 18.17
N LYS A 43 5.44 18.44 18.10
CA LYS A 43 4.59 19.48 18.66
C LYS A 43 3.32 19.70 17.83
N LEU A 44 2.28 20.20 18.49
CA LEU A 44 1.02 20.58 17.84
C LEU A 44 0.36 19.43 17.06
N ASN A 45 0.37 18.23 17.61
CA ASN A 45 -0.08 17.04 16.90
C ASN A 45 0.54 16.87 15.51
N SER A 46 1.78 17.39 15.31
CA SER A 46 2.51 17.04 14.09
C SER A 46 2.89 15.57 14.11
N TYR A 47 3.05 14.98 12.94
CA TYR A 47 3.29 13.55 12.87
C TYR A 47 4.53 13.19 12.04
N ASP A 48 5.06 12.02 12.34
CA ASP A 48 6.06 11.31 11.56
C ASP A 48 5.55 9.88 11.28
N LEU A 49 6.45 8.99 10.90
CA LEU A 49 6.09 7.62 10.57
C LEU A 49 5.47 6.84 11.75
N SER A 50 5.89 7.13 13.00
CA SER A 50 5.37 6.43 14.19
C SER A 50 3.87 6.63 14.39
N VAL A 51 3.38 7.84 14.09
CA VAL A 51 1.95 8.18 14.18
C VAL A 51 1.14 7.44 13.12
N ASP A 52 1.67 7.33 11.91
CA ASP A 52 1.00 6.60 10.82
C ASP A 52 1.06 5.07 11.01
N ILE A 53 2.10 4.52 11.67
CA ILE A 53 2.17 3.09 12.04
C ILE A 53 1.02 2.73 12.99
N GLU A 54 0.77 3.54 14.01
CA GLU A 54 -0.36 3.31 14.94
C GLU A 54 -1.71 3.46 14.24
N LEU A 55 -1.88 4.44 13.36
CA LEU A 55 -3.10 4.60 12.55
C LEU A 55 -3.33 3.40 11.63
N TYR A 56 -2.26 2.89 11.00
CA TYR A 56 -2.35 1.70 10.16
C TYR A 56 -2.84 0.48 10.94
N ASP A 57 -2.25 0.21 12.11
CA ASP A 57 -2.67 -0.88 12.99
C ASP A 57 -4.12 -0.68 13.48
N ALA A 58 -4.51 0.53 13.91
CA ALA A 58 -5.87 0.83 14.34
C ALA A 58 -6.91 0.55 13.26
N LEU A 59 -6.62 0.89 11.99
CA LEU A 59 -7.50 0.58 10.86
C LEU A 59 -7.64 -0.92 10.62
N GLN A 60 -6.56 -1.70 10.78
CA GLN A 60 -6.64 -3.17 10.68
C GLN A 60 -7.48 -3.75 11.82
N ARG A 61 -7.31 -3.28 13.07
CA ARG A 61 -8.12 -3.74 14.20
C ARG A 61 -9.59 -3.39 14.05
N LEU A 62 -9.91 -2.20 13.56
CA LEU A 62 -11.30 -1.83 13.26
C LEU A 62 -11.94 -2.79 12.25
N ARG A 63 -11.19 -3.24 11.25
CA ARG A 63 -11.70 -4.16 10.22
C ARG A 63 -11.87 -5.60 10.71
N PHE A 64 -10.94 -6.10 11.49
CA PHE A 64 -10.89 -7.51 11.89
C PHE A 64 -11.40 -7.77 13.31
N GLU A 65 -11.10 -6.89 14.28
CA GLU A 65 -11.47 -7.08 15.67
C GLU A 65 -12.83 -6.48 16.01
N GLN A 66 -13.26 -5.44 15.24
CA GLN A 66 -14.45 -4.65 15.56
C GLN A 66 -15.44 -4.59 14.38
N PRO A 67 -15.86 -5.73 13.81
CA PRO A 67 -16.72 -5.74 12.62
C PRO A 67 -18.13 -5.17 12.86
N GLN A 68 -18.51 -4.92 14.13
CA GLN A 68 -19.77 -4.26 14.50
C GLN A 68 -19.70 -2.73 14.35
N VAL A 69 -18.50 -2.13 14.31
CA VAL A 69 -18.33 -0.68 14.14
C VAL A 69 -18.83 -0.26 12.74
N ARG A 70 -19.51 0.86 12.69
CA ARG A 70 -20.05 1.47 11.46
C ARG A 70 -19.50 2.86 11.21
N VAL A 71 -19.27 3.62 12.28
CA VAL A 71 -18.77 4.99 12.18
C VAL A 71 -17.52 5.14 13.02
N VAL A 72 -16.50 5.72 12.41
CA VAL A 72 -15.23 6.07 13.06
C VAL A 72 -15.13 7.59 13.12
N ARG A 73 -14.99 8.14 14.31
CA ARG A 73 -14.75 9.57 14.52
C ARG A 73 -13.27 9.81 14.72
N LEU A 74 -12.68 10.69 13.92
CA LEU A 74 -11.32 11.19 14.08
C LEU A 74 -11.41 12.52 14.83
N GLU A 75 -10.84 12.57 16.02
CA GLU A 75 -10.88 13.71 16.92
C GLU A 75 -9.45 14.06 17.39
N SER A 76 -9.25 15.27 17.91
CA SER A 76 -7.97 15.66 18.54
C SER A 76 -8.07 15.60 20.07
N GLY A 77 -7.02 15.11 20.72
CA GLY A 77 -6.82 15.22 22.17
C GLY A 77 -6.19 16.55 22.61
N LYS A 78 -5.79 17.43 21.67
CA LYS A 78 -5.17 18.74 21.97
C LYS A 78 -6.18 19.87 21.81
N GLU A 79 -6.14 20.81 22.74
CA GLU A 79 -6.95 22.02 22.63
C GLU A 79 -6.50 22.91 21.48
N ARG A 80 -7.43 23.43 20.69
CA ARG A 80 -7.20 24.39 19.60
C ARG A 80 -6.29 23.92 18.46
N VAL A 81 -5.92 22.66 18.44
CA VAL A 81 -5.11 22.07 17.37
C VAL A 81 -5.66 20.71 17.02
N PHE A 82 -6.12 20.54 15.79
CA PHE A 82 -6.40 19.21 15.29
C PHE A 82 -5.09 18.50 14.93
N CYS A 83 -4.34 19.04 13.96
CA CYS A 83 -3.06 18.49 13.54
C CYS A 83 -2.30 19.54 12.69
N ALA A 84 -1.04 19.77 13.02
CA ALA A 84 -0.17 20.68 12.25
C ALA A 84 0.46 20.03 10.99
N GLY A 85 0.14 18.77 10.70
CA GLY A 85 0.68 18.04 9.56
C GLY A 85 2.01 17.35 9.83
N ALA A 86 2.74 16.98 8.78
CA ALA A 86 4.02 16.30 8.89
C ALA A 86 5.06 17.15 9.63
N ASN A 87 5.89 16.50 10.47
CA ASN A 87 6.89 17.20 11.25
C ASN A 87 7.99 17.79 10.36
N ILE A 88 8.07 19.11 10.30
CA ILE A 88 8.99 19.84 9.42
C ILE A 88 10.47 19.58 9.77
N ARG A 89 10.80 19.41 11.07
CA ARG A 89 12.17 19.11 11.48
C ARG A 89 12.60 17.71 11.05
N MET A 90 11.71 16.74 11.18
CA MET A 90 11.92 15.40 10.64
C MET A 90 12.15 15.48 9.12
N LEU A 91 11.26 16.17 8.39
CA LEU A 91 11.41 16.32 6.94
C LEU A 91 12.72 17.03 6.55
N ALA A 92 13.19 18.01 7.31
CA ALA A 92 14.44 18.72 7.03
C ALA A 92 15.67 17.82 7.22
N SER A 93 15.67 16.92 8.21
CA SER A 93 16.83 16.11 8.58
C SER A 93 16.85 14.71 7.94
N ALA A 94 15.71 14.16 7.53
CA ALA A 94 15.60 12.83 6.98
C ALA A 94 16.30 12.68 5.60
N SER A 95 16.72 11.45 5.28
CA SER A 95 17.21 11.12 3.94
C SER A 95 16.11 11.29 2.87
N HIS A 96 16.51 11.39 1.62
CA HIS A 96 15.55 11.47 0.52
C HIS A 96 14.65 10.21 0.45
N SER A 97 15.25 9.03 0.57
CA SER A 97 14.51 7.76 0.58
C SER A 97 13.49 7.70 1.71
N HIS A 98 13.87 8.13 2.93
CA HIS A 98 12.93 8.17 4.05
C HIS A 98 11.75 9.12 3.79
N LYS A 99 11.99 10.33 3.28
CA LYS A 99 10.92 11.30 2.97
C LYS A 99 9.89 10.73 1.99
N VAL A 100 10.38 10.12 0.91
CA VAL A 100 9.49 9.55 -0.12
C VAL A 100 8.73 8.33 0.42
N ASN A 101 9.41 7.42 1.13
CA ASN A 101 8.76 6.24 1.70
C ASN A 101 7.78 6.59 2.83
N PHE A 102 8.07 7.62 3.63
CA PHE A 102 7.13 8.20 4.58
C PHE A 102 5.86 8.70 3.87
N CYS A 103 5.99 9.52 2.82
CA CYS A 103 4.83 9.98 2.05
C CYS A 103 4.06 8.82 1.40
N LYS A 104 4.75 7.78 0.90
CA LYS A 104 4.09 6.58 0.37
C LYS A 104 3.25 5.88 1.42
N PHE A 105 3.82 5.59 2.58
CA PHE A 105 3.12 4.90 3.66
C PHE A 105 1.94 5.72 4.18
N THR A 106 2.14 7.03 4.34
CA THR A 106 1.06 7.96 4.71
C THR A 106 -0.07 7.97 3.66
N ASN A 107 0.25 7.95 2.37
CA ASN A 107 -0.77 7.80 1.32
C ASN A 107 -1.50 6.47 1.40
N GLU A 108 -0.80 5.38 1.69
CA GLU A 108 -1.41 4.06 1.87
C GLU A 108 -2.39 4.05 3.06
N THR A 109 -2.08 4.71 4.17
CA THR A 109 -3.02 4.84 5.31
C THR A 109 -4.25 5.66 4.96
N ARG A 110 -4.10 6.79 4.21
CA ARG A 110 -5.23 7.62 3.73
C ARG A 110 -6.11 6.83 2.75
N ASN A 111 -5.49 6.12 1.82
CA ASN A 111 -6.22 5.25 0.89
C ASN A 111 -6.90 4.07 1.62
N ALA A 112 -6.34 3.58 2.74
CA ALA A 112 -6.97 2.55 3.55
C ALA A 112 -8.24 3.06 4.26
N ILE A 113 -8.32 4.33 4.67
CA ILE A 113 -9.54 4.96 5.16
C ILE A 113 -10.61 4.96 4.06
N GLU A 114 -10.28 5.41 2.87
CA GLU A 114 -11.20 5.46 1.73
C GLU A 114 -11.63 4.04 1.27
N ASP A 115 -10.71 3.07 1.29
CA ASP A 115 -11.02 1.67 0.99
C ASP A 115 -11.95 1.05 2.05
N ALA A 116 -11.74 1.36 3.35
CA ALA A 116 -12.63 0.92 4.42
C ALA A 116 -14.03 1.49 4.28
N SER A 117 -14.13 2.77 3.91
CA SER A 117 -15.43 3.41 3.66
C SER A 117 -16.17 2.77 2.47
N ARG A 118 -15.46 2.49 1.39
CA ARG A 118 -16.05 1.95 0.16
C ARG A 118 -16.38 0.46 0.26
N CYS A 119 -15.54 -0.34 0.93
CA CYS A 119 -15.56 -1.80 0.83
C CYS A 119 -15.90 -2.52 2.14
N SER A 120 -15.57 -1.94 3.32
CA SER A 120 -15.75 -2.60 4.63
C SER A 120 -16.99 -2.11 5.40
N GLY A 121 -17.73 -1.13 4.85
CA GLY A 121 -18.91 -0.55 5.51
C GLY A 121 -18.58 0.35 6.72
N LEU A 122 -17.33 0.75 6.89
CA LEU A 122 -16.90 1.73 7.88
C LEU A 122 -17.06 3.14 7.30
N LYS A 123 -17.68 4.07 8.02
CA LYS A 123 -17.78 5.48 7.63
C LYS A 123 -16.94 6.34 8.57
N PHE A 124 -16.33 7.38 8.04
CA PHE A 124 -15.40 8.20 8.80
C PHE A 124 -15.87 9.65 8.89
N ILE A 125 -15.88 10.20 10.11
CA ILE A 125 -16.16 11.60 10.40
C ILE A 125 -14.90 12.22 11.00
N THR A 126 -14.42 13.33 10.46
CA THR A 126 -13.38 14.13 11.12
C THR A 126 -14.01 15.34 11.79
N VAL A 127 -13.69 15.54 13.06
CA VAL A 127 -14.08 16.72 13.83
C VAL A 127 -12.88 17.63 14.01
N ILE A 128 -12.91 18.79 13.38
CA ILE A 128 -11.83 19.76 13.44
C ILE A 128 -12.19 20.84 14.47
N ASP A 129 -11.59 20.72 15.66
CA ASP A 129 -11.59 21.73 16.71
C ASP A 129 -10.18 22.32 16.84
N GLY A 130 -9.96 23.46 16.20
CA GLY A 130 -8.68 24.11 16.12
C GLY A 130 -8.04 24.12 14.74
N SER A 131 -6.72 24.32 14.70
CA SER A 131 -5.94 24.38 13.46
C SER A 131 -5.74 22.99 12.86
N CYS A 132 -6.06 22.82 11.59
CA CYS A 132 -5.87 21.61 10.81
C CYS A 132 -5.12 21.94 9.52
N ALA A 133 -3.81 21.63 9.50
CA ALA A 133 -2.93 22.08 8.43
C ALA A 133 -2.18 20.93 7.76
N GLY A 134 -1.83 21.11 6.49
CA GLY A 134 -0.99 20.21 5.73
C GLY A 134 -1.51 18.77 5.76
N GLY A 135 -0.63 17.83 6.06
CA GLY A 135 -0.99 16.41 6.15
C GLY A 135 -2.08 16.09 7.18
N GLY A 136 -2.35 16.95 8.17
CA GLY A 136 -3.51 16.83 9.06
C GLY A 136 -4.82 17.04 8.30
N TYR A 137 -4.87 18.06 7.45
CA TYR A 137 -6.03 18.28 6.59
C TYR A 137 -6.11 17.22 5.46
N GLU A 138 -4.97 16.75 4.95
CA GLU A 138 -4.94 15.64 3.99
C GLU A 138 -5.53 14.34 4.58
N MET A 139 -5.37 14.11 5.88
CA MET A 139 -6.03 13.01 6.59
C MET A 139 -7.55 13.24 6.68
N ALA A 140 -7.99 14.44 7.05
CA ALA A 140 -9.41 14.79 7.08
C ALA A 140 -10.06 14.63 5.69
N LEU A 141 -9.37 15.02 4.61
CA LEU A 141 -9.83 14.86 3.23
C LEU A 141 -10.04 13.37 2.84
N ALA A 142 -9.39 12.42 3.51
CA ALA A 142 -9.60 11.00 3.26
C ALA A 142 -10.91 10.48 3.87
N THR A 143 -11.51 11.18 4.85
CA THR A 143 -12.76 10.78 5.51
C THR A 143 -14.01 11.08 4.69
N ASP A 144 -15.16 10.55 5.09
CA ASP A 144 -16.44 10.72 4.40
C ASP A 144 -17.07 12.07 4.71
N HIS A 145 -16.88 12.59 5.93
CA HIS A 145 -17.51 13.80 6.41
C HIS A 145 -16.58 14.61 7.31
N ILE A 146 -16.50 15.91 7.06
CA ILE A 146 -15.63 16.85 7.79
C ILE A 146 -16.48 17.91 8.46
N ILE A 147 -16.42 17.99 9.78
CA ILE A 147 -17.07 19.01 10.60
C ILE A 147 -16.00 19.98 11.11
N LEU A 148 -16.15 21.26 10.82
CA LEU A 148 -15.30 22.33 11.31
C LEU A 148 -16.03 23.15 12.38
N ILE A 149 -15.41 23.35 13.54
CA ILE A 149 -15.97 24.24 14.56
C ILE A 149 -15.87 25.69 14.11
N ASP A 150 -17.00 26.41 14.19
CA ASP A 150 -17.06 27.83 13.89
C ASP A 150 -16.90 28.66 15.17
N ASP A 151 -15.65 28.83 15.60
CA ASP A 151 -15.22 29.58 16.79
C ASP A 151 -14.38 30.81 16.44
N GLY A 152 -14.22 31.09 15.13
CA GLY A 152 -13.37 32.15 14.62
C GLY A 152 -11.86 31.83 14.66
N PHE A 153 -11.48 30.68 15.23
CA PHE A 153 -10.09 30.23 15.33
C PHE A 153 -9.82 28.99 14.46
N SER A 154 -10.68 27.99 14.55
CA SER A 154 -10.56 26.72 13.81
C SER A 154 -10.48 26.93 12.31
N SER A 155 -9.55 26.23 11.65
CA SER A 155 -9.23 26.46 10.24
C SER A 155 -8.73 25.20 9.56
N VAL A 156 -8.87 25.15 8.23
CA VAL A 156 -8.24 24.16 7.35
C VAL A 156 -7.25 24.85 6.42
N ALA A 157 -6.09 24.21 6.16
CA ALA A 157 -5.03 24.79 5.32
C ALA A 157 -4.19 23.73 4.62
N LEU A 158 -3.65 24.08 3.43
CA LEU A 158 -2.55 23.35 2.76
C LEU A 158 -1.40 24.35 2.51
N PRO A 159 -0.63 24.71 3.55
CA PRO A 159 0.33 25.81 3.50
C PRO A 159 1.72 25.39 3.00
N GLU A 160 1.88 24.21 2.42
CA GLU A 160 3.19 23.65 2.04
C GLU A 160 3.89 24.50 0.99
N ILE A 161 3.17 25.06 0.02
CA ILE A 161 3.75 25.88 -1.04
C ILE A 161 4.32 27.18 -0.48
N PRO A 162 3.54 28.02 0.22
CA PRO A 162 4.06 29.30 0.72
C PRO A 162 5.10 29.17 1.84
N LEU A 163 4.98 28.14 2.71
CA LEU A 163 5.85 28.00 3.86
C LEU A 163 7.08 27.12 3.62
N LEU A 164 6.96 26.07 2.82
CA LEU A 164 7.96 24.99 2.74
C LEU A 164 8.54 24.81 1.32
N ALA A 165 8.00 25.49 0.31
CA ALA A 165 8.37 25.33 -1.09
C ALA A 165 8.28 23.86 -1.57
N VAL A 166 7.31 23.11 -1.03
CA VAL A 166 6.98 21.72 -1.44
C VAL A 166 5.48 21.62 -1.69
N LEU A 167 5.05 20.47 -2.21
CA LEU A 167 3.62 20.18 -2.40
C LEU A 167 3.04 19.48 -1.16
N PRO A 168 1.72 19.58 -0.92
CA PRO A 168 0.98 18.64 -0.09
C PRO A 168 1.20 17.22 -0.64
N GLY A 169 2.01 16.41 0.07
CA GLY A 169 2.58 15.16 -0.47
C GLY A 169 1.72 13.93 -0.26
N THR A 170 0.61 14.06 0.49
CA THR A 170 -0.24 12.91 0.86
C THR A 170 -1.66 12.99 0.26
N GLY A 171 -1.74 13.54 -0.95
CA GLY A 171 -2.92 13.48 -1.82
C GLY A 171 -3.90 14.64 -1.64
N GLY A 172 -3.52 15.71 -0.94
CA GLY A 172 -4.40 16.86 -0.66
C GLY A 172 -4.91 17.54 -1.92
N LEU A 173 -4.00 17.90 -2.84
CA LEU A 173 -4.39 18.57 -4.09
C LEU A 173 -5.37 17.75 -4.93
N THR A 174 -5.14 16.45 -5.03
CA THR A 174 -6.03 15.55 -5.76
C THR A 174 -7.39 15.41 -5.06
N ARG A 175 -7.39 15.27 -3.72
CA ARG A 175 -8.65 15.11 -2.99
C ARG A 175 -9.51 16.37 -2.98
N ILE A 176 -8.94 17.57 -2.92
CA ILE A 176 -9.74 18.80 -2.99
C ILE A 176 -10.39 18.97 -4.37
N THR A 177 -9.73 18.56 -5.46
CA THR A 177 -10.29 18.68 -6.82
C THR A 177 -11.16 17.49 -7.18
N ASP A 178 -10.65 16.26 -7.03
CA ASP A 178 -11.31 15.06 -7.58
C ASP A 178 -12.32 14.43 -6.62
N LYS A 179 -12.11 14.52 -5.30
CA LYS A 179 -13.07 14.00 -4.32
C LYS A 179 -14.08 15.07 -3.87
N ARG A 180 -13.59 16.22 -3.41
CA ARG A 180 -14.41 17.30 -2.89
C ARG A 180 -15.02 18.19 -3.98
N LYS A 181 -14.55 18.08 -5.22
CA LYS A 181 -15.02 18.89 -6.37
C LYS A 181 -14.90 20.40 -6.15
N VAL A 182 -13.92 20.83 -5.37
CA VAL A 182 -13.62 22.24 -5.21
C VAL A 182 -13.25 22.82 -6.56
N ARG A 183 -13.85 23.96 -6.90
CA ARG A 183 -13.58 24.65 -8.16
C ARG A 183 -12.08 24.99 -8.25
N ARG A 184 -11.46 24.71 -9.40
CA ARG A 184 -10.02 24.76 -9.60
C ARG A 184 -9.36 26.09 -9.16
N ASP A 185 -9.98 27.23 -9.46
CA ASP A 185 -9.50 28.56 -9.07
C ASP A 185 -9.54 28.79 -7.55
N LEU A 186 -10.54 28.24 -6.85
CA LEU A 186 -10.60 28.25 -5.39
C LEU A 186 -9.58 27.31 -4.78
N ALA A 187 -9.32 26.17 -5.39
CA ALA A 187 -8.27 25.25 -4.97
C ALA A 187 -6.88 25.87 -5.12
N ASP A 188 -6.63 26.62 -6.20
CA ASP A 188 -5.39 27.38 -6.42
C ASP A 188 -5.18 28.42 -5.33
N VAL A 189 -6.19 29.26 -5.05
CA VAL A 189 -6.13 30.23 -3.94
C VAL A 189 -5.90 29.52 -2.61
N PHE A 190 -6.65 28.46 -2.32
CA PHE A 190 -6.52 27.72 -1.06
C PHE A 190 -5.12 27.13 -0.83
N ALA A 191 -4.53 26.52 -1.87
CA ALA A 191 -3.20 25.92 -1.78
C ALA A 191 -2.05 26.94 -1.68
N THR A 192 -2.34 28.24 -1.83
CA THR A 192 -1.38 29.35 -1.72
C THR A 192 -1.65 30.29 -0.53
N LEU A 193 -2.66 29.97 0.29
CA LEU A 193 -2.96 30.71 1.53
C LEU A 193 -2.23 30.09 2.71
N GLU A 194 -1.45 30.90 3.43
CA GLU A 194 -0.74 30.50 4.64
C GLU A 194 -1.70 30.30 5.83
N GLU A 195 -2.64 31.23 6.04
CA GLU A 195 -3.55 31.24 7.19
C GLU A 195 -4.69 30.21 7.07
N GLY A 196 -4.89 29.65 5.88
CA GLY A 196 -6.00 28.73 5.61
C GLY A 196 -7.37 29.41 5.53
N VAL A 197 -8.43 28.60 5.63
CA VAL A 197 -9.83 29.03 5.51
C VAL A 197 -10.62 28.56 6.72
N LYS A 198 -11.52 29.43 7.21
CA LYS A 198 -12.31 29.24 8.46
C LYS A 198 -13.81 29.27 8.20
N GLY A 199 -14.55 28.70 9.16
CA GLY A 199 -16.00 28.85 9.33
C GLY A 199 -16.81 28.71 8.02
N PRO A 200 -17.82 29.59 7.82
CA PRO A 200 -18.72 29.50 6.67
C PRO A 200 -18.02 29.58 5.30
N ARG A 201 -16.84 30.19 5.23
CA ARG A 201 -16.06 30.25 3.98
C ARG A 201 -15.51 28.87 3.59
N ALA A 202 -15.07 28.07 4.57
CA ALA A 202 -14.60 26.70 4.33
C ALA A 202 -15.73 25.84 3.78
N LEU A 203 -16.93 25.97 4.36
CA LEU A 203 -18.14 25.30 3.85
C LEU A 203 -18.52 25.77 2.44
N GLN A 204 -18.55 27.09 2.21
CA GLN A 204 -18.90 27.66 0.90
C GLN A 204 -17.95 27.21 -0.22
N TRP A 205 -16.67 27.01 0.09
CA TRP A 205 -15.68 26.53 -0.88
C TRP A 205 -15.66 25.01 -1.04
N GLY A 206 -16.47 24.28 -0.26
CA GLY A 206 -16.52 22.82 -0.29
C GLY A 206 -15.33 22.14 0.38
N LEU A 207 -14.55 22.87 1.19
CA LEU A 207 -13.41 22.34 1.92
C LEU A 207 -13.84 21.46 3.10
N VAL A 208 -15.01 21.75 3.69
CA VAL A 208 -15.63 20.97 4.77
C VAL A 208 -17.09 20.71 4.45
N ASP A 209 -17.72 19.75 5.12
CA ASP A 209 -19.12 19.42 4.90
C ASP A 209 -20.03 20.22 5.81
N GLU A 210 -19.57 20.55 7.02
CA GLU A 210 -20.31 21.38 7.96
C GLU A 210 -19.36 22.36 8.68
N SER A 211 -19.92 23.54 9.00
CA SER A 211 -19.28 24.55 9.86
C SER A 211 -20.27 24.90 10.96
N VAL A 212 -19.97 24.54 12.20
CA VAL A 212 -20.93 24.54 13.30
C VAL A 212 -20.39 25.21 14.56
N PRO A 213 -21.19 26.00 15.30
CA PRO A 213 -20.80 26.48 16.62
C PRO A 213 -20.49 25.31 17.56
N ALA A 214 -19.56 25.49 18.48
CA ALA A 214 -19.20 24.45 19.46
C ALA A 214 -20.41 23.99 20.31
N SER A 215 -21.40 24.87 20.55
CA SER A 215 -22.65 24.51 21.25
C SER A 215 -23.48 23.46 20.54
N ASP A 216 -23.42 23.40 19.23
CA ASP A 216 -24.28 22.56 18.39
C ASP A 216 -23.60 21.25 17.97
N LEU A 217 -22.29 21.13 18.26
CA LEU A 217 -21.46 20.00 17.83
C LEU A 217 -22.05 18.65 18.24
N ALA A 218 -22.48 18.51 19.48
CA ALA A 218 -23.01 17.23 19.99
C ALA A 218 -24.23 16.75 19.19
N GLN A 219 -25.16 17.66 18.89
CA GLN A 219 -26.36 17.37 18.10
C GLN A 219 -26.01 17.02 16.65
N VAL A 220 -25.08 17.77 16.05
CA VAL A 220 -24.63 17.52 14.67
C VAL A 220 -23.93 16.18 14.57
N LEU A 221 -23.04 15.85 15.51
CA LEU A 221 -22.36 14.57 15.54
C LEU A 221 -23.34 13.39 15.69
N GLU A 222 -24.34 13.51 16.55
CA GLU A 222 -25.35 12.46 16.70
C GLU A 222 -26.11 12.23 15.38
N ARG A 223 -26.55 13.32 14.73
CA ARG A 223 -27.22 13.26 13.43
C ARG A 223 -26.32 12.62 12.35
N CYS A 224 -25.12 13.16 12.13
CA CYS A 224 -24.20 12.65 11.11
C CYS A 224 -23.81 11.18 11.36
N THR A 225 -23.63 10.81 12.63
CA THR A 225 -23.32 9.42 12.99
C THR A 225 -24.49 8.49 12.65
N ALA A 226 -25.72 8.88 12.96
CA ALA A 226 -26.91 8.09 12.63
C ALA A 226 -27.07 7.95 11.11
N GLU A 227 -26.98 9.05 10.37
CA GLU A 227 -27.09 9.07 8.90
C GLU A 227 -26.04 8.16 8.25
N LEU A 228 -24.79 8.25 8.66
CA LEU A 228 -23.70 7.45 8.09
C LEU A 228 -23.75 5.97 8.50
N ALA A 229 -24.23 5.66 9.70
CA ALA A 229 -24.43 4.29 10.14
C ALA A 229 -25.49 3.54 9.32
N ASP A 230 -26.52 4.24 8.85
CA ASP A 230 -27.58 3.67 8.01
C ASP A 230 -27.12 3.30 6.58
N TYR A 231 -26.05 3.91 6.09
CA TYR A 231 -25.41 3.51 4.81
C TYR A 231 -24.67 2.17 4.86
N SER A 232 -24.45 1.62 6.06
CA SER A 232 -23.80 0.34 6.24
C SER A 232 -24.80 -0.82 6.08
N ASN A 233 -24.71 -1.55 4.98
CA ASN A 233 -25.61 -2.67 4.67
C ASN A 233 -25.34 -3.96 5.47
N THR A 234 -24.53 -3.91 6.52
CA THR A 234 -24.17 -5.11 7.29
C THR A 234 -25.19 -5.35 8.38
N SER A 235 -25.94 -6.45 8.29
CA SER A 235 -26.93 -6.88 9.27
C SER A 235 -26.39 -8.02 10.14
N GLY A 236 -26.77 -8.06 11.42
CA GLY A 236 -26.46 -9.12 12.37
C GLY A 236 -25.44 -8.72 13.46
N GLU A 237 -25.37 -9.52 14.52
CA GLU A 237 -24.30 -9.46 15.50
C GLU A 237 -23.06 -10.12 14.91
N LEU A 238 -22.01 -9.33 14.72
CA LEU A 238 -20.72 -9.80 14.20
C LEU A 238 -19.73 -9.89 15.35
N THR A 239 -19.07 -11.03 15.43
CA THR A 239 -17.96 -11.25 16.38
C THR A 239 -16.65 -11.09 15.61
N GLY A 240 -15.78 -10.19 16.09
CA GLY A 240 -14.44 -9.99 15.53
C GLY A 240 -13.49 -11.12 15.89
N ILE A 241 -12.37 -11.13 15.18
CA ILE A 241 -11.23 -12.02 15.48
C ILE A 241 -10.11 -11.18 16.10
N THR A 242 -9.29 -11.77 16.96
CA THR A 242 -8.11 -11.09 17.52
C THR A 242 -6.95 -11.15 16.53
N LEU A 243 -6.30 -10.01 16.26
CA LEU A 243 -5.07 -9.95 15.48
C LEU A 243 -3.85 -10.20 16.37
N ALA A 244 -3.38 -11.44 16.39
CA ALA A 244 -2.14 -11.78 17.10
C ALA A 244 -0.92 -11.05 16.48
N PRO A 245 0.12 -10.72 17.27
CA PRO A 245 1.37 -10.19 16.75
C PRO A 245 2.01 -11.15 15.74
N ILE A 246 2.57 -10.62 14.67
CA ILE A 246 3.29 -11.41 13.68
C ILE A 246 4.58 -11.93 14.31
N GLN A 247 4.80 -13.23 14.26
CA GLN A 247 6.03 -13.86 14.72
C GLN A 247 7.06 -13.82 13.59
N ARG A 248 8.22 -13.23 13.87
CA ARG A 248 9.34 -13.17 12.91
C ARG A 248 10.69 -13.24 13.60
N ALA A 249 11.67 -13.80 12.90
CA ALA A 249 13.07 -13.80 13.29
C ALA A 249 13.86 -12.96 12.27
N ILE A 250 14.58 -11.94 12.76
CA ILE A 250 15.42 -11.07 11.92
C ILE A 250 16.87 -11.37 12.21
N SER A 251 17.63 -11.78 11.18
CA SER A 251 19.07 -11.93 11.19
C SER A 251 19.73 -10.88 10.29
N GLU A 252 21.05 -10.95 10.11
CA GLU A 252 21.78 -10.02 9.26
C GLU A 252 21.35 -10.09 7.79
N ASP A 253 21.08 -11.30 7.30
CA ASP A 253 20.82 -11.59 5.88
C ASP A 253 19.44 -12.20 5.64
N ARG A 254 18.58 -12.28 6.67
CA ARG A 254 17.31 -12.99 6.56
C ARG A 254 16.23 -12.45 7.50
N VAL A 255 15.01 -12.46 7.00
CA VAL A 255 13.79 -12.26 7.82
C VAL A 255 12.89 -13.48 7.60
N GLU A 256 12.66 -14.22 8.68
CA GLU A 256 11.87 -15.45 8.65
C GLU A 256 10.53 -15.27 9.37
N TYR A 257 9.46 -15.65 8.70
CA TYR A 257 8.11 -15.77 9.21
C TYR A 257 7.64 -17.23 9.07
N SER A 258 6.39 -17.51 9.40
CA SER A 258 5.85 -18.87 9.27
C SER A 258 5.52 -19.26 7.81
N SER A 259 5.10 -18.31 6.99
CA SER A 259 4.70 -18.53 5.59
C SER A 259 5.50 -17.69 4.60
N VAL A 260 6.34 -16.79 5.08
CA VAL A 260 7.15 -15.90 4.24
C VAL A 260 8.61 -15.94 4.71
N CYS A 261 9.54 -15.89 3.77
CA CYS A 261 10.96 -15.77 4.09
C CYS A 261 11.61 -14.77 3.12
N VAL A 262 12.41 -13.85 3.64
CA VAL A 262 13.21 -12.91 2.84
C VAL A 262 14.69 -13.21 3.08
N ALA A 263 15.38 -13.65 2.04
CA ALA A 263 16.85 -13.74 2.02
C ALA A 263 17.42 -12.48 1.35
N ILE A 264 18.36 -11.82 2.00
CA ILE A 264 18.87 -10.50 1.61
C ILE A 264 20.34 -10.60 1.24
N ASP A 265 20.65 -10.40 -0.02
CA ASP A 265 22.03 -10.31 -0.52
C ASP A 265 22.35 -8.84 -0.85
N ARG A 266 22.85 -8.11 0.15
CA ARG A 266 23.22 -6.70 0.01
C ARG A 266 24.34 -6.46 -0.99
N PRO A 267 25.39 -7.29 -1.06
CA PRO A 267 26.44 -7.13 -2.08
C PRO A 267 25.91 -7.16 -3.51
N SER A 268 24.96 -8.01 -3.82
CA SER A 268 24.33 -8.06 -5.16
C SER A 268 23.16 -7.09 -5.33
N GLY A 269 22.65 -6.49 -4.26
CA GLY A 269 21.46 -5.63 -4.27
C GLY A 269 20.16 -6.39 -4.55
N VAL A 270 20.12 -7.68 -4.23
CA VAL A 270 18.99 -8.58 -4.51
C VAL A 270 18.40 -9.14 -3.22
N ALA A 271 17.10 -9.18 -3.11
CA ALA A 271 16.39 -9.98 -2.11
C ALA A 271 15.59 -11.09 -2.78
N ARG A 272 15.60 -12.28 -2.23
CA ARG A 272 14.70 -13.39 -2.59
C ARG A 272 13.59 -13.47 -1.56
N LEU A 273 12.35 -13.38 -2.01
CA LEU A 273 11.16 -13.43 -1.17
C LEU A 273 10.37 -14.68 -1.54
N MET A 274 10.45 -15.68 -0.65
CA MET A 274 9.73 -16.94 -0.75
C MET A 274 8.40 -16.84 -0.02
N VAL A 275 7.32 -17.25 -0.69
CA VAL A 275 5.99 -17.40 -0.09
C VAL A 275 5.64 -18.88 -0.09
N SER A 276 5.50 -19.46 1.10
CA SER A 276 5.11 -20.86 1.27
C SER A 276 3.59 -20.99 1.28
N GLY A 277 3.06 -21.85 0.42
CA GLY A 277 1.65 -22.19 0.36
C GLY A 277 1.13 -22.85 1.64
N PRO A 278 -0.18 -23.02 1.76
CA PRO A 278 -0.77 -23.71 2.91
C PRO A 278 -0.36 -25.18 2.94
N LEU A 279 -0.15 -25.70 4.15
CA LEU A 279 0.20 -27.12 4.38
C LEU A 279 -1.03 -28.00 4.61
N GLU A 280 -2.17 -27.41 4.96
CA GLU A 280 -3.42 -28.07 5.28
C GLU A 280 -4.55 -27.48 4.45
N SER A 281 -5.61 -28.25 4.18
CA SER A 281 -6.81 -27.76 3.51
C SER A 281 -7.48 -26.61 4.30
N PRO A 282 -8.26 -25.74 3.64
CA PRO A 282 -8.96 -24.66 4.31
C PRO A 282 -9.94 -25.20 5.37
N PRO A 283 -10.39 -24.36 6.31
CA PRO A 283 -11.45 -24.74 7.25
C PRO A 283 -12.68 -25.29 6.51
N MET A 284 -13.40 -26.21 7.14
CA MET A 284 -14.58 -26.83 6.52
C MET A 284 -15.74 -25.84 6.32
N ASP A 285 -15.80 -24.81 7.15
CA ASP A 285 -16.88 -23.81 7.16
C ASP A 285 -16.42 -22.46 7.75
N MET A 286 -17.30 -21.47 7.74
CA MET A 286 -17.03 -20.15 8.28
C MET A 286 -16.79 -20.11 9.79
N PRO A 287 -17.52 -20.88 10.64
CA PRO A 287 -17.16 -21.01 12.06
C PRO A 287 -15.72 -21.46 12.29
N GLY A 288 -15.23 -22.42 11.49
CA GLY A 288 -13.83 -22.86 11.53
C GLY A 288 -12.86 -21.72 11.20
N LEU A 289 -13.11 -20.93 10.14
CA LEU A 289 -12.28 -19.77 9.79
C LEU A 289 -12.26 -18.74 10.90
N VAL A 290 -13.40 -18.45 11.52
CA VAL A 290 -13.48 -17.50 12.67
C VAL A 290 -12.72 -18.03 13.89
N GLN A 291 -12.76 -19.34 14.13
CA GLN A 291 -12.02 -19.97 15.22
C GLN A 291 -10.51 -19.92 14.99
N ASP A 292 -10.04 -20.17 13.78
CA ASP A 292 -8.62 -20.04 13.41
C ASP A 292 -8.13 -18.58 13.52
N GLY A 293 -9.02 -17.64 13.23
CA GLY A 293 -8.75 -16.21 13.37
C GLY A 293 -7.54 -15.75 12.55
N SER A 294 -6.62 -15.04 13.21
CA SER A 294 -5.40 -14.52 12.54
C SER A 294 -4.34 -15.58 12.25
N ASP A 295 -4.49 -16.80 12.79
CA ASP A 295 -3.55 -17.91 12.55
C ASP A 295 -3.89 -18.68 11.28
N ASN A 296 -5.09 -18.45 10.69
CA ASN A 296 -5.43 -19.01 9.40
C ASN A 296 -4.43 -18.55 8.32
N TRP A 297 -3.97 -19.47 7.49
CA TRP A 297 -2.94 -19.19 6.47
C TRP A 297 -3.32 -18.00 5.57
N LEU A 298 -4.58 -17.89 5.15
CA LEU A 298 -5.06 -16.82 4.26
C LEU A 298 -4.82 -15.41 4.85
N LEU A 299 -5.02 -15.21 6.14
CA LEU A 299 -4.80 -13.92 6.79
C LEU A 299 -3.36 -13.77 7.26
N ARG A 300 -2.79 -14.81 7.86
CA ARG A 300 -1.42 -14.81 8.36
C ARG A 300 -0.41 -14.52 7.26
N CYS A 301 -0.47 -15.27 6.14
CA CYS A 301 0.45 -15.08 5.01
C CYS A 301 0.36 -13.67 4.42
N ALA A 302 -0.85 -13.11 4.27
CA ALA A 302 -1.03 -11.74 3.81
C ALA A 302 -0.36 -10.71 4.72
N ARG A 303 -0.51 -10.87 6.05
CA ARG A 303 0.09 -9.97 7.04
C ARG A 303 1.62 -10.10 7.08
N GLU A 304 2.14 -11.32 7.00
CA GLU A 304 3.58 -11.58 6.95
C GLU A 304 4.21 -10.99 5.68
N LEU A 305 3.56 -11.17 4.52
CA LEU A 305 4.02 -10.60 3.26
C LEU A 305 4.00 -9.06 3.29
N ASP A 306 2.98 -8.47 3.89
CA ASP A 306 2.88 -7.02 4.06
C ASP A 306 4.02 -6.46 4.92
N ASP A 307 4.31 -7.10 6.06
CA ASP A 307 5.40 -6.74 6.96
C ASP A 307 6.78 -6.91 6.28
N ALA A 308 6.96 -8.00 5.51
CA ALA A 308 8.19 -8.24 4.75
C ALA A 308 8.45 -7.16 3.69
N LEU A 309 7.41 -6.73 2.97
CA LEU A 309 7.51 -5.66 1.98
C LEU A 309 7.84 -4.31 2.64
N LEU A 310 7.26 -4.02 3.80
CA LEU A 310 7.58 -2.82 4.58
C LEU A 310 8.99 -2.87 5.15
N HIS A 311 9.44 -4.04 5.61
CA HIS A 311 10.82 -4.23 6.05
C HIS A 311 11.81 -3.91 4.92
N LEU A 312 11.62 -4.49 3.73
CA LEU A 312 12.47 -4.21 2.57
C LEU A 312 12.43 -2.72 2.18
N ARG A 313 11.26 -2.09 2.21
CA ARG A 313 11.09 -0.68 1.82
C ARG A 313 11.86 0.27 2.73
N PHE A 314 11.80 0.07 4.03
CA PHE A 314 12.30 1.02 5.01
C PHE A 314 13.65 0.67 5.60
N ASN A 315 13.99 -0.62 5.67
CA ASN A 315 15.21 -1.08 6.33
C ASN A 315 16.30 -1.54 5.36
N GLU A 316 15.95 -1.80 4.09
CA GLU A 316 16.86 -2.28 3.06
C GLU A 316 16.85 -1.37 1.81
N PRO A 317 17.25 -0.09 1.94
CA PRO A 317 17.13 0.87 0.85
C PRO A 317 18.01 0.54 -0.36
N GLU A 318 19.10 -0.20 -0.19
CA GLU A 318 20.03 -0.55 -1.26
C GLU A 318 19.62 -1.80 -2.06
N ILE A 319 18.61 -2.54 -1.60
CA ILE A 319 18.06 -3.66 -2.38
C ILE A 319 17.31 -3.09 -3.59
N GLY A 320 17.81 -3.39 -4.77
CA GLY A 320 17.30 -2.92 -6.05
C GLY A 320 16.34 -3.88 -6.75
N VAL A 321 16.45 -5.17 -6.45
CA VAL A 321 15.65 -6.24 -7.07
C VAL A 321 15.04 -7.14 -6.00
N VAL A 322 13.78 -7.50 -6.17
CA VAL A 322 13.10 -8.53 -5.37
C VAL A 322 12.68 -9.67 -6.29
N ALA A 323 13.24 -10.84 -6.04
CA ALA A 323 12.86 -12.07 -6.72
C ALA A 323 11.80 -12.80 -5.88
N PHE A 324 10.60 -12.92 -6.41
CA PHE A 324 9.50 -13.67 -5.80
C PHE A 324 9.55 -15.12 -6.22
N GLU A 325 9.49 -15.97 -5.24
CA GLU A 325 9.42 -17.42 -5.37
C GLU A 325 8.24 -17.93 -4.54
N THR A 326 7.70 -19.07 -4.90
CA THR A 326 6.66 -19.76 -4.09
C THR A 326 7.04 -21.22 -3.94
N GLU A 327 6.63 -21.84 -2.84
CA GLU A 327 6.78 -23.29 -2.63
C GLU A 327 5.51 -23.85 -1.97
N GLY A 328 5.15 -25.07 -2.33
CA GLY A 328 4.01 -25.76 -1.73
C GLY A 328 3.18 -26.57 -2.73
N ASP A 329 2.03 -27.07 -2.24
CA ASP A 329 1.09 -27.82 -3.07
C ASP A 329 0.08 -26.85 -3.74
N PRO A 330 0.11 -26.71 -5.07
CA PRO A 330 -0.85 -25.86 -5.77
C PRO A 330 -2.31 -26.36 -5.61
N VAL A 331 -2.55 -27.64 -5.36
CA VAL A 331 -3.91 -28.16 -5.14
C VAL A 331 -4.47 -27.62 -3.82
N CYS A 332 -3.71 -27.72 -2.75
CA CYS A 332 -4.09 -27.17 -1.45
C CYS A 332 -4.36 -25.66 -1.52
N LEU A 333 -3.52 -24.92 -2.26
CA LEU A 333 -3.71 -23.48 -2.47
C LEU A 333 -5.01 -23.17 -3.25
N LEU A 334 -5.33 -23.94 -4.27
CA LEU A 334 -6.57 -23.79 -5.04
C LEU A 334 -7.83 -24.06 -4.19
N GLU A 335 -7.75 -24.98 -3.22
CA GLU A 335 -8.84 -25.18 -2.25
C GLU A 335 -9.07 -23.92 -1.40
N HIS A 336 -8.00 -23.23 -0.97
CA HIS A 336 -8.10 -21.98 -0.23
C HIS A 336 -8.66 -20.83 -1.09
N ASP A 337 -8.25 -20.74 -2.36
CA ASP A 337 -8.78 -19.73 -3.30
C ASP A 337 -10.29 -19.98 -3.56
N ALA A 338 -10.69 -21.23 -3.73
CA ALA A 338 -12.09 -21.61 -3.89
C ALA A 338 -12.92 -21.29 -2.63
N PHE A 339 -12.38 -21.56 -1.44
CA PHE A 339 -13.02 -21.22 -0.16
C PHE A 339 -13.28 -19.71 -0.04
N LEU A 340 -12.31 -18.85 -0.41
CA LEU A 340 -12.50 -17.40 -0.44
C LEU A 340 -13.61 -16.98 -1.41
N ALA A 341 -13.65 -17.58 -2.59
CA ALA A 341 -14.65 -17.27 -3.61
C ALA A 341 -16.06 -17.67 -3.16
N GLU A 342 -16.22 -18.88 -2.61
CA GLU A 342 -17.49 -19.43 -2.14
C GLU A 342 -18.09 -18.59 -0.98
N HIS A 343 -17.22 -18.11 -0.07
CA HIS A 343 -17.64 -17.38 1.13
C HIS A 343 -17.42 -15.87 1.05
N SER A 344 -17.26 -15.30 -0.15
CA SER A 344 -16.91 -13.87 -0.37
C SER A 344 -17.90 -12.88 0.26
N GLU A 345 -19.16 -13.27 0.46
CA GLU A 345 -20.18 -12.44 1.10
C GLU A 345 -20.04 -12.37 2.64
N HIS A 346 -19.31 -13.31 3.25
CA HIS A 346 -19.08 -13.28 4.68
C HIS A 346 -18.08 -12.16 5.04
N TRP A 347 -18.34 -11.42 6.11
CA TRP A 347 -17.55 -10.24 6.48
C TRP A 347 -16.05 -10.55 6.64
N LEU A 348 -15.68 -11.67 7.28
CA LEU A 348 -14.27 -12.02 7.53
C LEU A 348 -13.55 -12.39 6.22
N THR A 349 -14.19 -13.20 5.37
CA THR A 349 -13.64 -13.57 4.07
C THR A 349 -13.45 -12.34 3.20
N ARG A 350 -14.44 -11.44 3.18
CA ARG A 350 -14.32 -10.16 2.47
C ARG A 350 -13.14 -9.32 2.98
N GLU A 351 -12.96 -9.21 4.30
CA GLU A 351 -11.81 -8.44 4.84
C GLU A 351 -10.46 -9.12 4.54
N ILE A 352 -10.39 -10.44 4.51
CA ILE A 352 -9.19 -11.19 4.05
C ILE A 352 -8.89 -10.88 2.57
N ILE A 353 -9.89 -10.94 1.69
CA ILE A 353 -9.76 -10.58 0.27
C ILE A 353 -9.29 -9.13 0.12
N LEU A 354 -9.89 -8.21 0.86
CA LEU A 354 -9.49 -6.80 0.85
C LEU A 354 -8.08 -6.58 1.40
N ASN A 355 -7.65 -7.40 2.37
CA ASN A 355 -6.27 -7.36 2.87
C ASN A 355 -5.28 -7.81 1.79
N TRP A 356 -5.52 -8.93 1.13
CA TRP A 356 -4.72 -9.37 -0.02
C TRP A 356 -4.67 -8.33 -1.13
N LYS A 357 -5.81 -7.72 -1.48
CA LYS A 357 -5.87 -6.62 -2.45
C LYS A 357 -4.92 -5.46 -2.06
N ARG A 358 -4.87 -5.07 -0.78
CA ARG A 358 -3.97 -4.00 -0.30
C ARG A 358 -2.50 -4.43 -0.37
N VAL A 359 -2.20 -5.68 0.00
CA VAL A 359 -0.84 -6.23 -0.09
C VAL A 359 -0.36 -6.26 -1.55
N PHE A 360 -1.17 -6.74 -2.47
CA PHE A 360 -0.84 -6.73 -3.90
C PHE A 360 -0.65 -5.31 -4.45
N LYS A 361 -1.47 -4.35 -4.03
CA LYS A 361 -1.26 -2.93 -4.38
C LYS A 361 0.08 -2.39 -3.84
N ARG A 362 0.52 -2.84 -2.67
CA ARG A 362 1.83 -2.50 -2.12
C ARG A 362 2.97 -3.10 -2.94
N ILE A 363 2.80 -4.32 -3.47
CA ILE A 363 3.74 -4.90 -4.44
C ILE A 363 3.82 -4.02 -5.69
N ASP A 364 2.69 -3.65 -6.30
CA ASP A 364 2.65 -2.78 -7.48
C ASP A 364 3.37 -1.43 -7.26
N LEU A 365 3.31 -0.88 -6.03
CA LEU A 365 3.90 0.40 -5.66
C LEU A 365 5.35 0.30 -5.17
N THR A 366 5.90 -0.90 -5.06
CA THR A 366 7.27 -1.12 -4.57
C THR A 366 8.28 -0.59 -5.58
N SER A 367 9.15 0.33 -5.15
CA SER A 367 10.20 0.94 -5.99
C SER A 367 11.43 0.02 -6.08
N ARG A 368 11.20 -1.22 -6.42
CA ARG A 368 12.18 -2.26 -6.71
C ARG A 368 11.82 -2.93 -8.02
N SER A 369 12.80 -3.40 -8.75
CA SER A 369 12.51 -4.32 -9.86
C SER A 369 11.97 -5.63 -9.31
N LEU A 370 10.85 -6.08 -9.81
CA LEU A 370 10.16 -7.27 -9.35
C LEU A 370 10.29 -8.37 -10.40
N VAL A 371 10.72 -9.54 -9.99
CA VAL A 371 10.82 -10.70 -10.87
C VAL A 371 10.20 -11.92 -10.21
N ALA A 372 9.41 -12.69 -10.97
CA ALA A 372 8.90 -13.98 -10.51
C ALA A 372 9.75 -15.11 -11.08
N LEU A 373 10.16 -16.03 -10.23
CA LEU A 373 10.91 -17.23 -10.58
C LEU A 373 10.02 -18.46 -10.34
N VAL A 374 9.71 -19.17 -11.42
CA VAL A 374 8.81 -20.33 -11.40
C VAL A 374 9.64 -21.58 -11.66
N ALA A 375 9.96 -22.31 -10.60
CA ALA A 375 10.82 -23.50 -10.59
C ALA A 375 10.07 -24.71 -10.00
N PRO A 376 10.60 -25.93 -10.09
CA PRO A 376 9.97 -27.11 -9.50
C PRO A 376 9.64 -26.93 -8.01
N GLY A 377 8.41 -27.25 -7.62
CA GLY A 377 7.89 -27.01 -6.27
C GLY A 377 7.19 -25.68 -6.08
N SER A 378 7.20 -24.78 -7.08
CA SER A 378 6.41 -23.55 -7.05
C SER A 378 4.91 -23.83 -7.00
N CYS A 379 4.18 -22.97 -6.27
CA CYS A 379 2.72 -23.00 -6.18
C CYS A 379 2.08 -21.68 -6.64
N PHE A 380 2.49 -21.13 -7.78
CA PHE A 380 1.80 -20.00 -8.40
C PHE A 380 0.42 -20.43 -8.93
N ALA A 381 -0.56 -20.48 -8.05
CA ALA A 381 -1.94 -20.85 -8.35
C ALA A 381 -2.91 -19.89 -7.65
N GLY A 382 -4.11 -19.72 -8.19
CA GLY A 382 -5.13 -18.87 -7.61
C GLY A 382 -4.61 -17.48 -7.21
N LEU A 383 -4.82 -17.10 -5.96
CA LEU A 383 -4.44 -15.76 -5.46
C LEU A 383 -2.93 -15.47 -5.56
N LEU A 384 -2.03 -16.46 -5.47
CA LEU A 384 -0.59 -16.21 -5.58
C LEU A 384 -0.12 -15.92 -7.01
N VAL A 385 -0.94 -16.19 -8.03
CA VAL A 385 -0.67 -15.73 -9.40
C VAL A 385 -0.65 -14.20 -9.49
N GLU A 386 -1.36 -13.50 -8.61
CA GLU A 386 -1.33 -12.03 -8.57
C GLU A 386 0.09 -11.48 -8.29
N ILE A 387 0.91 -12.19 -7.50
CA ILE A 387 2.32 -11.83 -7.27
C ILE A 387 3.12 -11.95 -8.57
N LEU A 388 2.96 -13.05 -9.31
CA LEU A 388 3.62 -13.26 -10.59
C LEU A 388 3.23 -12.17 -11.60
N LEU A 389 1.93 -11.86 -11.69
CA LEU A 389 1.41 -10.86 -12.62
C LEU A 389 1.80 -9.42 -12.22
N ALA A 390 2.12 -9.16 -10.95
CA ALA A 390 2.63 -7.87 -10.47
C ALA A 390 4.10 -7.66 -10.82
N CYS A 391 4.85 -8.73 -11.14
CA CYS A 391 6.27 -8.65 -11.46
C CYS A 391 6.53 -8.01 -12.82
N ASP A 392 7.64 -7.26 -12.92
CA ASP A 392 8.09 -6.62 -14.16
C ASP A 392 8.53 -7.65 -15.20
N ARG A 393 9.05 -8.80 -14.73
CA ARG A 393 9.42 -9.97 -15.54
C ARG A 393 9.15 -11.26 -14.79
N SER A 394 9.02 -12.35 -15.53
CA SER A 394 8.88 -13.69 -14.99
C SER A 394 9.67 -14.69 -15.82
N TYR A 395 10.37 -15.57 -15.12
CA TYR A 395 11.13 -16.68 -15.70
C TYR A 395 10.54 -17.98 -15.20
N MET A 396 10.26 -18.90 -16.10
CA MET A 396 9.71 -20.21 -15.80
C MET A 396 10.58 -21.30 -16.39
N LEU A 397 10.96 -22.27 -15.56
CA LEU A 397 11.71 -23.41 -16.03
C LEU A 397 10.84 -24.31 -16.90
N ALA A 398 11.29 -24.62 -18.10
CA ALA A 398 10.68 -25.58 -19.01
C ALA A 398 11.31 -26.98 -18.76
N GLY A 399 10.61 -27.79 -18.01
CA GLY A 399 11.09 -29.13 -17.64
C GLY A 399 11.55 -29.25 -16.20
N ARG A 400 12.69 -29.85 -15.95
CA ARG A 400 13.26 -30.14 -14.62
C ARG A 400 14.75 -29.79 -14.61
N LEU A 401 15.25 -29.37 -13.46
CA LEU A 401 16.68 -29.22 -13.26
C LEU A 401 17.34 -30.60 -13.18
N ASP A 402 18.60 -30.71 -13.60
CA ASP A 402 19.36 -31.96 -13.47
C ASP A 402 19.46 -32.40 -12.00
N GLY A 403 19.07 -33.62 -11.72
CA GLY A 403 19.03 -34.18 -10.38
C GLY A 403 17.80 -33.76 -9.52
N ASP A 404 16.83 -33.03 -10.06
CA ASP A 404 15.57 -32.69 -9.38
C ASP A 404 14.44 -33.65 -9.82
N ASP A 405 13.96 -34.48 -8.90
CA ASP A 405 12.87 -35.46 -9.14
C ASP A 405 11.46 -34.83 -9.08
N ARG A 406 11.32 -33.57 -8.67
CA ARG A 406 10.03 -32.88 -8.62
C ARG A 406 9.44 -32.72 -10.02
N PRO A 407 8.08 -32.67 -10.16
CA PRO A 407 7.47 -32.42 -11.45
C PRO A 407 7.85 -31.05 -12.01
N PRO A 408 7.76 -30.86 -13.34
CA PRO A 408 7.87 -29.53 -13.95
C PRO A 408 6.94 -28.54 -13.27
N PRO A 409 7.35 -27.27 -13.13
CA PRO A 409 6.51 -26.25 -12.53
C PRO A 409 5.29 -25.94 -13.39
N THR A 410 4.18 -25.61 -12.75
CA THR A 410 2.94 -25.20 -13.42
C THR A 410 2.40 -23.91 -12.83
N ILE A 411 1.59 -23.20 -13.60
CA ILE A 411 0.78 -22.06 -13.16
C ILE A 411 -0.69 -22.43 -13.34
N CYS A 412 -1.52 -22.06 -12.35
CA CYS A 412 -2.97 -22.30 -12.44
C CYS A 412 -3.75 -21.02 -12.15
N ILE A 413 -4.48 -20.51 -13.15
CA ILE A 413 -5.33 -19.33 -13.05
C ILE A 413 -6.73 -19.71 -12.60
N THR A 414 -7.35 -18.85 -11.78
CA THR A 414 -8.74 -18.99 -11.32
C THR A 414 -9.57 -17.75 -11.69
N GLU A 415 -10.87 -17.79 -11.45
CA GLU A 415 -11.75 -16.60 -11.60
C GLU A 415 -11.31 -15.44 -10.69
N SER A 416 -10.64 -15.69 -9.57
CA SER A 416 -10.09 -14.66 -8.67
C SER A 416 -9.17 -13.69 -9.39
N ASN A 417 -8.38 -14.17 -10.36
CA ASN A 417 -7.45 -13.35 -11.15
C ASN A 417 -8.12 -12.43 -12.19
N LEU A 418 -9.41 -12.63 -12.45
CA LEU A 418 -10.15 -11.88 -13.46
C LEU A 418 -10.90 -10.66 -12.90
N GLY A 419 -10.92 -10.45 -11.57
CA GLY A 419 -11.67 -9.32 -11.02
C GLY A 419 -11.51 -9.04 -9.53
N LEU A 420 -11.09 -10.03 -8.72
CA LEU A 420 -11.14 -9.94 -7.26
C LEU A 420 -10.09 -8.98 -6.67
N TYR A 421 -8.94 -8.83 -7.32
CA TYR A 421 -7.79 -8.08 -6.82
C TYR A 421 -7.38 -6.92 -7.75
N PRO A 422 -8.22 -5.87 -7.94
CA PRO A 422 -7.89 -4.76 -8.82
C PRO A 422 -6.67 -3.98 -8.31
N MET A 423 -5.89 -3.46 -9.25
CA MET A 423 -4.79 -2.54 -9.03
C MET A 423 -5.29 -1.14 -8.63
N SER A 424 -4.37 -0.21 -8.39
CA SER A 424 -4.70 1.18 -8.01
C SER A 424 -5.37 1.98 -9.14
N ASN A 425 -5.31 1.51 -10.39
CA ASN A 425 -5.98 2.07 -11.56
C ASN A 425 -7.33 1.40 -11.88
N ASP A 426 -7.86 0.59 -10.94
CA ASP A 426 -9.09 -0.19 -11.03
C ASP A 426 -9.13 -1.26 -12.16
N LEU A 427 -7.99 -1.55 -12.78
CA LEU A 427 -7.83 -2.68 -13.69
C LEU A 427 -7.29 -3.91 -12.94
N THR A 428 -7.58 -5.12 -13.45
CA THR A 428 -6.86 -6.31 -13.01
C THR A 428 -5.43 -6.31 -13.58
N ARG A 429 -4.51 -7.08 -12.99
CA ARG A 429 -3.15 -7.24 -13.53
C ARG A 429 -3.16 -7.87 -14.91
N LEU A 430 -4.09 -8.79 -15.18
CA LEU A 430 -4.31 -9.32 -16.54
C LEU A 430 -4.78 -8.24 -17.51
N GLN A 431 -5.75 -7.40 -17.14
CA GLN A 431 -6.18 -6.29 -17.99
C GLN A 431 -5.07 -5.28 -18.25
N THR A 432 -4.23 -5.03 -17.27
CA THR A 432 -3.06 -4.15 -17.39
C THR A 432 -2.01 -4.76 -18.32
N ARG A 433 -1.72 -6.06 -18.16
CA ARG A 433 -0.75 -6.80 -18.99
C ARG A 433 -1.18 -6.89 -20.45
N PHE A 434 -2.46 -7.09 -20.72
CA PHE A 434 -3.05 -7.22 -22.04
C PHE A 434 -3.91 -6.01 -22.42
N LEU A 435 -3.43 -4.82 -22.11
CA LEU A 435 -4.17 -3.59 -22.37
C LEU A 435 -4.54 -3.45 -23.86
N GLY A 436 -5.83 -3.33 -24.14
CA GLY A 436 -6.34 -3.25 -25.52
C GLY A 436 -6.41 -4.61 -26.25
N GLN A 437 -6.18 -5.73 -25.55
CA GLN A 437 -6.22 -7.09 -26.12
C GLN A 437 -7.24 -7.98 -25.39
N PRO A 438 -8.55 -7.68 -25.43
CA PRO A 438 -9.57 -8.45 -24.70
C PRO A 438 -9.64 -9.91 -25.14
N GLN A 439 -9.23 -10.25 -26.36
CA GLN A 439 -9.17 -11.62 -26.86
C GLN A 439 -8.14 -12.47 -26.09
N ALA A 440 -6.98 -11.89 -25.73
CA ALA A 440 -5.98 -12.59 -24.92
C ALA A 440 -6.56 -12.99 -23.56
N ILE A 441 -7.31 -12.07 -22.91
CA ILE A 441 -7.98 -12.36 -21.63
C ILE A 441 -9.07 -13.43 -21.81
N ALA A 442 -9.83 -13.40 -22.90
CA ALA A 442 -10.81 -14.43 -23.20
C ALA A 442 -10.17 -15.81 -23.38
N THR A 443 -9.05 -15.90 -24.10
CA THR A 443 -8.29 -17.15 -24.26
C THR A 443 -7.74 -17.66 -22.92
N ILE A 444 -7.23 -16.76 -22.06
CA ILE A 444 -6.76 -17.12 -20.72
C ILE A 444 -7.93 -17.64 -19.86
N ARG A 445 -9.11 -17.05 -19.98
CA ARG A 445 -10.31 -17.50 -19.25
C ARG A 445 -10.70 -18.94 -19.61
N GLU A 446 -10.46 -19.39 -20.83
CA GLU A 446 -10.71 -20.78 -21.26
C GLU A 446 -9.74 -21.78 -20.60
N GLN A 447 -8.65 -21.30 -20.01
CA GLN A 447 -7.63 -22.09 -19.32
C GLN A 447 -7.79 -22.13 -17.79
N ILE A 448 -8.86 -21.54 -17.25
CA ILE A 448 -9.12 -21.55 -15.80
C ILE A 448 -9.11 -22.98 -15.25
N ALA A 449 -8.51 -23.14 -14.08
CA ALA A 449 -8.31 -24.39 -13.36
C ALA A 449 -7.43 -25.43 -14.06
N GLN A 450 -6.77 -25.06 -15.17
CA GLN A 450 -5.79 -25.94 -15.81
C GLN A 450 -4.38 -25.68 -15.26
N GLN A 451 -3.62 -26.75 -15.10
CA GLN A 451 -2.21 -26.73 -14.76
C GLN A 451 -1.42 -26.45 -16.05
N LEU A 452 -0.91 -25.23 -16.19
CA LEU A 452 -0.21 -24.75 -17.40
C LEU A 452 1.30 -24.88 -17.22
N GLU A 453 1.95 -25.65 -18.07
CA GLU A 453 3.41 -25.76 -18.13
C GLU A 453 4.03 -24.56 -18.86
N ALA A 454 5.35 -24.46 -18.82
CA ALA A 454 6.14 -23.29 -19.25
C ALA A 454 5.84 -22.80 -20.67
N GLU A 455 5.79 -23.72 -21.63
CA GLU A 455 5.52 -23.37 -23.04
C GLU A 455 4.11 -22.78 -23.23
N ALA A 456 3.11 -23.37 -22.56
CA ALA A 456 1.73 -22.87 -22.59
C ALA A 456 1.64 -21.50 -21.92
N CYS A 457 2.29 -21.32 -20.76
CA CYS A 457 2.35 -20.03 -20.06
C CYS A 457 3.00 -18.95 -20.89
N GLN A 458 4.10 -19.25 -21.59
CA GLN A 458 4.75 -18.29 -22.48
C GLN A 458 3.88 -17.96 -23.71
N HIS A 459 3.26 -18.97 -24.32
CA HIS A 459 2.37 -18.76 -25.47
C HIS A 459 1.16 -17.88 -25.11
N LEU A 460 0.59 -18.07 -23.93
CA LEU A 460 -0.51 -17.27 -23.40
C LEU A 460 -0.06 -15.89 -22.88
N GLY A 461 1.25 -15.63 -22.81
CA GLY A 461 1.81 -14.40 -22.29
C GLY A 461 1.70 -14.26 -20.76
N LEU A 462 1.49 -15.33 -20.03
CA LEU A 462 1.45 -15.34 -18.55
C LEU A 462 2.83 -15.20 -17.94
N VAL A 463 3.87 -15.75 -18.60
CA VAL A 463 5.27 -15.56 -18.25
C VAL A 463 6.03 -14.86 -19.36
N THR A 464 7.12 -14.18 -18.99
CA THR A 464 7.96 -13.46 -19.95
C THR A 464 8.84 -14.43 -20.74
N PHE A 465 9.47 -15.37 -20.03
CA PHE A 465 10.39 -16.35 -20.61
C PHE A 465 10.16 -17.74 -20.05
N ALA A 466 10.13 -18.73 -20.93
CA ALA A 466 10.24 -20.14 -20.61
C ALA A 466 11.63 -20.61 -21.05
N LEU A 467 12.45 -21.10 -20.13
CA LEU A 467 13.84 -21.47 -20.36
C LEU A 467 14.06 -22.93 -19.97
N ASP A 468 14.94 -23.62 -20.68
CA ASP A 468 15.35 -24.97 -20.29
C ASP A 468 16.29 -24.98 -19.08
N ASP A 469 16.68 -26.16 -18.65
CA ASP A 469 17.55 -26.36 -17.48
C ASP A 469 18.98 -25.85 -17.66
N LEU A 470 19.43 -25.69 -18.91
CA LEU A 470 20.77 -25.19 -19.19
C LEU A 470 20.84 -23.66 -19.08
N ASP A 471 19.79 -22.99 -19.53
CA ASP A 471 19.77 -21.54 -19.63
C ASP A 471 19.12 -20.85 -18.40
N PHE A 472 18.24 -21.54 -17.64
CA PHE A 472 17.43 -20.92 -16.60
C PHE A 472 18.24 -20.24 -15.50
N GLU A 473 19.20 -20.95 -14.89
CA GLU A 473 19.98 -20.40 -13.77
C GLU A 473 20.89 -19.26 -14.20
N ASP A 474 21.55 -19.41 -15.36
CA ASP A 474 22.45 -18.39 -15.89
C ASP A 474 21.73 -17.13 -16.34
N GLU A 475 20.63 -17.24 -17.07
CA GLU A 475 19.82 -16.08 -17.52
C GLU A 475 19.21 -15.33 -16.34
N VAL A 476 18.68 -16.04 -15.35
CA VAL A 476 18.16 -15.44 -14.10
C VAL A 476 19.28 -14.69 -13.38
N ARG A 477 20.44 -15.32 -13.19
CA ARG A 477 21.59 -14.69 -12.50
C ARG A 477 22.05 -13.43 -13.24
N LEU A 478 22.23 -13.51 -14.55
CA LEU A 478 22.64 -12.36 -15.38
C LEU A 478 21.63 -11.22 -15.30
N PHE A 479 20.35 -11.55 -15.37
CA PHE A 479 19.29 -10.54 -15.25
C PHE A 479 19.31 -9.84 -13.89
N LEU A 480 19.43 -10.58 -12.80
CA LEU A 480 19.44 -10.01 -11.44
C LEU A 480 20.64 -9.08 -11.25
N GLU A 481 21.84 -9.50 -11.69
CA GLU A 481 23.07 -8.69 -11.63
C GLU A 481 22.94 -7.40 -12.46
N GLU A 482 22.52 -7.51 -13.72
CA GLU A 482 22.33 -6.35 -14.58
C GLU A 482 21.27 -5.37 -14.05
N ARG A 483 20.14 -5.90 -13.60
CA ARG A 483 19.03 -5.10 -13.11
C ARG A 483 19.38 -4.32 -11.85
N ALA A 484 20.12 -4.94 -10.93
CA ALA A 484 20.63 -4.29 -9.73
C ALA A 484 21.68 -3.21 -10.04
N ALA A 485 22.42 -3.36 -11.13
CA ALA A 485 23.47 -2.42 -11.55
C ALA A 485 22.96 -1.16 -12.26
N PHE A 486 21.70 -1.09 -12.65
CA PHE A 486 21.13 0.11 -13.29
C PHE A 486 20.89 1.23 -12.28
N SER A 487 20.90 2.49 -12.78
CA SER A 487 20.57 3.65 -11.95
C SER A 487 19.21 3.48 -11.27
N PRO A 488 19.15 3.48 -9.92
CA PRO A 488 17.88 3.34 -9.20
C PRO A 488 16.87 4.43 -9.56
N ASP A 489 17.31 5.67 -9.76
CA ASP A 489 16.44 6.78 -10.12
C ASP A 489 15.74 6.54 -11.47
N ALA A 490 16.49 6.06 -12.47
CA ALA A 490 15.94 5.75 -13.79
C ALA A 490 15.01 4.52 -13.75
N MET A 491 15.40 3.50 -12.98
CA MET A 491 14.60 2.28 -12.84
C MET A 491 13.24 2.55 -12.19
N VAL A 492 13.21 3.26 -11.07
CA VAL A 492 11.96 3.63 -10.39
C VAL A 492 11.06 4.45 -11.31
N GLY A 493 11.62 5.42 -12.04
CA GLY A 493 10.85 6.21 -13.00
C GLY A 493 10.25 5.37 -14.13
N MET A 494 11.03 4.46 -14.70
CA MET A 494 10.55 3.55 -15.75
C MET A 494 9.45 2.62 -15.23
N GLU A 495 9.69 1.91 -14.13
CA GLU A 495 8.77 0.96 -13.53
C GLU A 495 7.45 1.62 -13.14
N SER A 496 7.50 2.79 -12.50
CA SER A 496 6.32 3.59 -12.15
C SER A 496 5.47 3.97 -13.38
N ASN A 497 6.09 4.22 -14.52
CA ASN A 497 5.36 4.52 -15.76
C ASN A 497 4.79 3.27 -16.45
N LEU A 498 5.49 2.14 -16.39
CA LEU A 498 5.08 0.91 -17.07
C LEU A 498 4.01 0.10 -16.31
N ARG A 499 4.05 0.09 -14.97
CA ARG A 499 3.15 -0.74 -14.15
C ARG A 499 1.69 -0.27 -14.17
N PHE A 500 1.41 0.97 -14.53
CA PHE A 500 0.06 1.54 -14.52
C PHE A 500 -0.36 2.08 -15.89
N PRO A 501 -0.41 1.26 -16.95
CA PRO A 501 -1.05 1.66 -18.20
C PRO A 501 -2.58 1.75 -17.99
N GLY A 502 -3.29 2.35 -18.89
CA GLY A 502 -4.77 2.42 -18.86
C GLY A 502 -5.27 3.78 -18.41
N PRO A 503 -6.38 3.89 -17.68
CA PRO A 503 -7.53 4.78 -17.92
C PRO A 503 -7.27 6.28 -18.12
N GLU A 504 -6.11 6.80 -17.77
CA GLU A 504 -5.75 8.19 -18.11
C GLU A 504 -5.53 8.37 -19.63
N THR A 505 -5.64 9.60 -20.14
CA THR A 505 -5.25 9.90 -21.52
C THR A 505 -3.73 9.82 -21.68
N MET A 506 -3.26 9.53 -22.90
CA MET A 506 -1.82 9.48 -23.20
C MET A 506 -1.13 10.82 -22.88
N GLU A 507 -1.78 11.94 -23.19
CA GLU A 507 -1.22 13.27 -22.91
C GLU A 507 -1.07 13.55 -21.43
N THR A 508 -2.07 13.24 -20.61
CA THR A 508 -1.97 13.44 -19.14
C THR A 508 -0.89 12.55 -18.54
N LYS A 509 -0.71 11.32 -19.03
CA LYS A 509 0.38 10.45 -18.58
C LYS A 509 1.75 10.98 -18.96
N ILE A 510 1.93 11.45 -20.18
CA ILE A 510 3.20 12.02 -20.63
C ILE A 510 3.54 13.25 -19.82
N PHE A 511 2.64 14.22 -19.73
CA PHE A 511 2.95 15.51 -19.11
C PHE A 511 2.81 15.50 -17.59
N GLY A 512 1.85 14.78 -17.05
CA GLY A 512 1.64 14.71 -15.58
C GLY A 512 2.50 13.66 -14.87
N ARG A 513 2.96 12.61 -15.57
CA ARG A 513 3.71 11.51 -14.94
C ARG A 513 5.12 11.37 -15.50
N LEU A 514 5.28 11.05 -16.80
CA LEU A 514 6.61 10.82 -17.40
C LEU A 514 7.49 12.08 -17.30
N SER A 515 6.97 13.25 -17.66
CA SER A 515 7.72 14.51 -17.60
C SER A 515 8.10 14.89 -16.17
N ALA A 516 7.25 14.61 -15.18
CA ALA A 516 7.56 14.87 -13.76
C ALA A 516 8.71 13.96 -13.28
N TRP A 517 8.67 12.66 -13.61
CA TRP A 517 9.77 11.74 -13.31
C TRP A 517 11.06 12.17 -14.00
N GLN A 518 11.02 12.50 -15.29
CA GLN A 518 12.20 12.90 -16.07
C GLN A 518 12.80 14.21 -15.52
N ASN A 519 11.95 15.17 -15.13
CA ASN A 519 12.41 16.42 -14.51
C ASN A 519 13.17 16.15 -13.19
N TRP A 520 12.66 15.23 -12.35
CA TRP A 520 13.35 14.82 -11.13
C TRP A 520 14.66 14.07 -11.42
N ILE A 521 14.65 13.10 -12.36
CA ILE A 521 15.82 12.28 -12.72
C ILE A 521 16.96 13.15 -13.23
N PHE A 522 16.69 14.18 -14.05
CA PHE A 522 17.71 15.07 -14.58
C PHE A 522 18.48 15.87 -13.52
N GLN A 523 17.92 16.01 -12.32
CA GLN A 523 18.58 16.68 -11.19
C GLN A 523 19.35 15.71 -10.28
N ARG A 524 19.15 14.40 -10.46
CA ARG A 524 19.77 13.41 -9.56
C ARG A 524 21.24 13.22 -9.87
N PRO A 525 22.06 13.02 -8.80
CA PRO A 525 23.50 12.78 -8.97
C PRO A 525 23.82 11.59 -9.89
N ASN A 526 23.00 10.53 -9.85
CA ASN A 526 23.17 9.35 -10.72
C ASN A 526 23.10 9.69 -12.22
N ALA A 527 22.32 10.68 -12.60
CA ALA A 527 22.24 11.17 -13.99
C ALA A 527 23.25 12.31 -14.25
N ALA A 528 23.16 13.42 -13.50
CA ALA A 528 23.79 14.69 -13.82
C ALA A 528 25.03 15.03 -12.98
N GLY A 529 25.33 14.26 -11.93
CA GLY A 529 26.48 14.47 -11.05
C GLY A 529 27.82 14.28 -11.77
N GLU A 530 28.90 14.60 -11.09
CA GLU A 530 30.27 14.53 -11.66
C GLU A 530 30.62 13.13 -12.15
N ARG A 531 30.16 12.10 -11.41
CA ARG A 531 30.31 10.67 -11.75
C ARG A 531 29.05 10.07 -12.40
N GLY A 532 28.04 10.91 -12.67
CA GLY A 532 26.77 10.49 -13.25
C GLY A 532 26.88 10.06 -14.71
N ALA A 533 25.92 9.27 -15.16
CA ALA A 533 25.92 8.64 -16.48
C ALA A 533 26.01 9.65 -17.63
N LEU A 534 25.29 10.78 -17.56
CA LEU A 534 25.30 11.79 -18.64
C LEU A 534 26.69 12.42 -18.85
N ARG A 535 27.45 12.67 -17.78
CA ARG A 535 28.79 13.27 -17.89
C ARG A 535 29.85 12.25 -18.33
N ARG A 536 29.67 10.99 -17.99
CA ARG A 536 30.60 9.91 -18.38
C ARG A 536 30.28 9.31 -19.74
N TYR A 537 29.16 9.66 -20.33
CA TYR A 537 28.80 9.15 -21.65
C TYR A 537 29.87 9.50 -22.69
N GLY A 538 30.36 8.50 -23.44
CA GLY A 538 31.41 8.65 -24.41
C GLY A 538 32.85 8.72 -23.90
N SER A 539 33.08 8.69 -22.58
CA SER A 539 34.43 8.70 -21.97
C SER A 539 35.06 7.31 -21.80
N GLY A 540 34.31 6.25 -22.07
CA GLY A 540 34.71 4.86 -21.80
C GLY A 540 34.55 4.44 -20.33
N GLN A 541 34.06 5.31 -19.46
CA GLN A 541 33.78 5.02 -18.05
C GLN A 541 32.26 4.86 -17.85
N LYS A 542 31.89 3.89 -17.01
CA LYS A 542 30.48 3.74 -16.58
C LYS A 542 30.12 4.79 -15.52
N GLY A 543 28.86 5.16 -15.42
CA GLY A 543 28.33 5.96 -14.32
C GLY A 543 28.49 5.23 -12.99
N GLU A 544 28.73 5.98 -11.92
CA GLU A 544 28.69 5.48 -10.55
C GLU A 544 27.39 5.92 -9.90
N PHE A 545 26.68 4.99 -9.25
CA PHE A 545 25.36 5.24 -8.72
C PHE A 545 25.31 5.08 -7.21
N ASN A 546 24.56 5.96 -6.56
CA ASN A 546 24.03 5.69 -5.23
C ASN A 546 22.83 4.75 -5.40
N ASN A 547 22.90 3.57 -4.81
CA ASN A 547 21.93 2.49 -5.02
C ASN A 547 20.68 2.60 -4.15
N GLU A 548 20.58 3.60 -3.26
CA GLU A 548 19.36 3.78 -2.45
C GLU A 548 18.11 3.94 -3.31
N ARG A 549 17.09 3.12 -3.02
CA ARG A 549 15.75 3.17 -3.60
C ARG A 549 14.80 4.03 -2.75
N ILE A 550 13.79 4.59 -3.41
CA ILE A 550 12.73 5.39 -2.79
C ILE A 550 11.44 4.57 -2.62
#